data_6f9505c373e349d3d5b9937329340f79
#
_entry.id   6f9505c373e349d3d5b9937329340f79
#
_cell.length_a   1.000
_cell.length_b   1.000
_cell.length_c   1.000
_cell.angle_alpha   90.00
_cell.angle_beta   90.00
_cell.angle_gamma   90.00
#
_symmetry.space_group_name_H-M   'P 1'
#
loop_
_entity.id
_entity.type
_entity.pdbx_description
1 polymer ?
#
loop_
_entity_poly.entity_id
_entity_poly.type
_entity_poly.pdbx_seq_one_letter_code
_entity_poly.pdbx_strand_id
1 'polypeptide(L)'
;MYNLRKKTIIMDTTFTFDKTNKEQCLALDLVQNTNISFFLTGCAGTGKTTFLQYIQQNVKKQFVLVAPTGIAALVAGGATIHSFFGMPWEPITSKTTLDDFSLNDSKWKTLQAVDTIIIDEVSMVRCDMIDGIDKVLRAAMLNTLPFGGKQIIFAGDLYQLDPVYDTTNEGLVDFYQEEYNTVNPYFFHAHVFKQIQLYRVEFQKVYRQKDAKFLSILNHIRKGISIEQEIEELNITGLANDMVNCILDDKEKQLTLSAYNATVDAINENKLSALPEPTYTYTGKVQGKFNKNNFPAPLDLTLKEGARVMFVKNDSDHFWVNGSLGTVTNLSEENIVVALDSGLELSVGQETWEAIEYEYDKAQKKLNKVVIGSYTQYPLKLAWAITIHKSQGMTFDNVKIDLSRGVFTAGQLYVALSRVTSLKGLALTAAIRASYIRPKDEINQFMKQNTNEHIIKNAITDNKTYFDALYKQDYDSAMEYITIQLRDAILSQNMERAYLFANQLMDVAYNPELFLLHSLDCQYLGASNSQSMLINAII
;
A
#
# COMPACT_ATOMS: atom_id res chain seq x y z
N MET A 1 -41.69 17.68 -21.07
CA MET A 1 -42.07 17.38 -19.67
C MET A 1 -41.98 15.87 -19.48
N TYR A 2 -40.84 15.38 -18.98
CA TYR A 2 -40.71 14.02 -18.48
C TYR A 2 -40.01 14.12 -17.12
N ASN A 3 -40.82 14.06 -16.07
CA ASN A 3 -40.38 13.93 -14.69
C ASN A 3 -39.93 12.47 -14.46
N LEU A 4 -38.66 12.17 -14.60
CA LEU A 4 -38.08 10.95 -14.06
C LEU A 4 -37.71 11.19 -12.59
N ARG A 5 -38.47 10.59 -11.69
CA ARG A 5 -38.23 10.54 -10.26
C ARG A 5 -36.81 10.00 -10.02
N LYS A 6 -35.93 10.86 -9.55
CA LYS A 6 -34.64 10.49 -8.95
C LYS A 6 -34.90 9.56 -7.75
N LYS A 7 -34.74 8.26 -7.94
CA LYS A 7 -34.41 7.37 -6.84
C LYS A 7 -32.93 7.59 -6.54
N THR A 8 -32.65 8.49 -5.65
CA THR A 8 -31.32 8.63 -5.05
C THR A 8 -31.06 7.38 -4.22
N ILE A 9 -30.34 6.42 -4.78
CA ILE A 9 -29.68 5.39 -3.98
C ILE A 9 -28.44 6.10 -3.44
N ILE A 10 -28.58 6.74 -2.29
CA ILE A 10 -27.46 7.18 -1.48
C ILE A 10 -26.84 5.88 -0.95
N MET A 11 -25.86 5.34 -1.63
CA MET A 11 -24.90 4.45 -0.98
C MET A 11 -24.05 5.33 -0.08
N ASP A 12 -24.42 5.33 1.18
CA ASP A 12 -23.66 5.95 2.26
C ASP A 12 -22.29 5.25 2.33
N THR A 13 -21.27 5.83 1.66
CA THR A 13 -19.88 5.36 1.73
C THR A 13 -19.19 5.85 3.00
N THR A 14 -19.90 5.93 4.11
CA THR A 14 -19.26 5.95 5.42
C THR A 14 -18.60 4.58 5.59
N PHE A 15 -17.27 4.54 5.48
CA PHE A 15 -16.49 3.35 5.79
C PHE A 15 -16.86 2.88 7.19
N THR A 16 -17.72 1.87 7.27
CA THR A 16 -18.16 1.33 8.55
C THR A 16 -17.08 0.38 9.06
N PHE A 17 -16.45 0.79 10.14
CA PHE A 17 -15.54 -0.07 10.89
C PHE A 17 -16.30 -1.29 11.42
N ASP A 18 -15.81 -2.49 11.08
CA ASP A 18 -16.42 -3.74 11.56
C ASP A 18 -15.97 -4.01 13.00
N LYS A 19 -16.74 -3.51 13.97
CA LYS A 19 -16.49 -3.72 15.41
C LYS A 19 -16.53 -5.20 15.84
N THR A 20 -17.02 -6.10 14.98
CA THR A 20 -17.06 -7.55 15.26
C THR A 20 -15.78 -8.25 14.77
N ASN A 21 -14.98 -7.58 13.95
CA ASN A 21 -13.71 -8.10 13.46
C ASN A 21 -12.61 -7.86 14.51
N LYS A 22 -12.20 -8.94 15.19
CA LYS A 22 -11.22 -8.88 16.29
C LYS A 22 -9.86 -8.36 15.85
N GLU A 23 -9.42 -8.74 14.67
CA GLU A 23 -8.13 -8.33 14.13
C GLU A 23 -8.12 -6.82 13.80
N GLN A 24 -9.24 -6.30 13.27
CA GLN A 24 -9.38 -4.85 13.04
C GLN A 24 -9.41 -4.08 14.36
N CYS A 25 -10.11 -4.58 15.38
CA CYS A 25 -10.12 -3.97 16.72
C CYS A 25 -8.71 -3.94 17.32
N LEU A 26 -7.96 -5.04 17.22
CA LEU A 26 -6.60 -5.13 17.73
C LEU A 26 -5.65 -4.16 17.00
N ALA A 27 -5.75 -4.05 15.67
CA ALA A 27 -4.98 -3.10 14.88
C ALA A 27 -5.33 -1.65 15.25
N LEU A 28 -6.61 -1.35 15.47
CA LEU A 28 -7.05 -0.03 15.89
C LEU A 28 -6.49 0.34 17.26
N ASP A 29 -6.51 -0.60 18.22
CA ASP A 29 -5.93 -0.40 19.55
C ASP A 29 -4.43 -0.10 19.47
N LEU A 30 -3.66 -0.83 18.65
CA LEU A 30 -2.24 -0.55 18.40
C LEU A 30 -2.03 0.87 17.87
N VAL A 31 -2.85 1.30 16.92
CA VAL A 31 -2.72 2.63 16.32
C VAL A 31 -3.07 3.74 17.30
N GLN A 32 -4.16 3.58 18.04
CA GLN A 32 -4.67 4.63 18.94
C GLN A 32 -3.86 4.76 20.22
N ASN A 33 -3.44 3.64 20.79
CA ASN A 33 -2.98 3.57 22.17
C ASN A 33 -1.47 3.30 22.29
N THR A 34 -0.74 3.21 21.17
CA THR A 34 0.71 2.93 21.19
C THR A 34 1.47 3.63 20.06
N ASN A 35 2.81 3.68 20.17
CA ASN A 35 3.73 4.02 19.07
C ASN A 35 4.41 2.77 18.48
N ILE A 36 3.92 1.59 18.80
CA ILE A 36 4.50 0.32 18.35
C ILE A 36 4.31 0.18 16.84
N SER A 37 5.42 -0.01 16.13
CA SER A 37 5.40 -0.35 14.70
C SER A 37 4.93 -1.77 14.50
N PHE A 38 4.08 -2.01 13.49
CA PHE A 38 3.55 -3.34 13.24
C PHE A 38 3.28 -3.61 11.75
N PHE A 39 3.22 -4.88 11.40
CA PHE A 39 2.88 -5.36 10.07
C PHE A 39 1.41 -5.73 10.00
N LEU A 40 0.66 -4.98 9.19
CA LEU A 40 -0.74 -5.22 8.87
C LEU A 40 -0.84 -6.02 7.58
N THR A 41 -1.27 -7.26 7.66
CA THR A 41 -1.36 -8.14 6.50
C THR A 41 -2.71 -8.81 6.37
N GLY A 42 -2.86 -9.61 5.34
CA GLY A 42 -4.06 -10.38 5.01
C GLY A 42 -4.16 -10.58 3.51
N CYS A 43 -4.88 -11.59 3.07
CA CYS A 43 -5.07 -11.86 1.65
C CYS A 43 -5.82 -10.71 0.93
N ALA A 44 -5.89 -10.80 -0.39
CA ALA A 44 -6.64 -9.83 -1.18
C ALA A 44 -8.11 -9.79 -0.74
N GLY A 45 -8.68 -8.59 -0.58
CA GLY A 45 -10.09 -8.40 -0.22
C GLY A 45 -10.43 -8.51 1.28
N THR A 46 -9.43 -8.47 2.18
CA THR A 46 -9.66 -8.45 3.64
C THR A 46 -9.91 -7.07 4.24
N GLY A 47 -9.98 -6.01 3.40
CA GLY A 47 -10.32 -4.66 3.86
C GLY A 47 -9.16 -3.86 4.44
N LYS A 48 -7.90 -4.19 4.15
CA LYS A 48 -6.71 -3.43 4.61
C LYS A 48 -6.81 -1.95 4.23
N THR A 49 -6.98 -1.65 2.95
CA THR A 49 -7.05 -0.26 2.45
C THR A 49 -8.20 0.51 3.09
N THR A 50 -9.36 -0.11 3.26
CA THR A 50 -10.51 0.49 3.95
C THR A 50 -10.18 0.81 5.41
N PHE A 51 -9.49 -0.09 6.10
CA PHE A 51 -9.04 0.14 7.47
C PHE A 51 -8.01 1.29 7.55
N LEU A 52 -7.05 1.35 6.62
CA LEU A 52 -6.08 2.45 6.57
C LEU A 52 -6.74 3.82 6.34
N GLN A 53 -7.76 3.87 5.50
CA GLN A 53 -8.56 5.09 5.31
C GLN A 53 -9.35 5.46 6.56
N TYR A 54 -9.94 4.45 7.22
CA TYR A 54 -10.68 4.65 8.47
C TYR A 54 -9.83 5.27 9.58
N ILE A 55 -8.62 4.73 9.83
CA ILE A 55 -7.75 5.25 10.89
C ILE A 55 -7.28 6.67 10.62
N GLN A 56 -6.97 7.02 9.37
CA GLN A 56 -6.59 8.38 8.98
C GLN A 56 -7.69 9.41 9.23
N GLN A 57 -8.96 9.00 9.16
CA GLN A 57 -10.11 9.89 9.36
C GLN A 57 -10.56 9.98 10.83
N ASN A 58 -10.36 8.90 11.61
CA ASN A 58 -11.00 8.75 12.92
C ASN A 58 -10.04 8.74 14.11
N VAL A 59 -8.73 8.56 13.88
CA VAL A 59 -7.71 8.56 14.95
C VAL A 59 -7.05 9.92 15.03
N LYS A 60 -6.88 10.43 16.26
CA LYS A 60 -6.23 11.73 16.52
C LYS A 60 -4.70 11.61 16.49
N LYS A 61 -4.15 11.28 15.32
CA LYS A 61 -2.71 11.30 15.06
C LYS A 61 -2.46 11.95 13.71
N GLN A 62 -1.28 12.48 13.49
CA GLN A 62 -0.87 13.01 12.19
C GLN A 62 -0.33 11.88 11.34
N PHE A 63 -1.09 11.48 10.35
CA PHE A 63 -0.75 10.37 9.45
C PHE A 63 -0.14 10.86 8.16
N VAL A 64 0.87 10.12 7.70
CA VAL A 64 1.33 10.17 6.32
C VAL A 64 1.20 8.78 5.73
N LEU A 65 0.67 8.71 4.50
CA LEU A 65 0.60 7.48 3.73
C LEU A 65 1.59 7.56 2.58
N VAL A 66 2.45 6.54 2.48
CA VAL A 66 3.41 6.40 1.39
C VAL A 66 3.30 5.02 0.75
N ALA A 67 3.68 4.94 -0.53
CA ALA A 67 3.67 3.69 -1.29
C ALA A 67 4.92 3.58 -2.19
N PRO A 68 5.33 2.37 -2.60
CA PRO A 68 6.52 2.18 -3.43
C PRO A 68 6.38 2.73 -4.86
N THR A 69 5.16 2.75 -5.40
CA THR A 69 4.92 3.20 -6.78
C THR A 69 4.00 4.42 -6.84
N GLY A 70 4.14 5.24 -7.90
CA GLY A 70 3.31 6.42 -8.07
C GLY A 70 1.83 6.09 -8.22
N ILE A 71 1.48 5.00 -8.91
CA ILE A 71 0.09 4.58 -9.07
C ILE A 71 -0.50 4.15 -7.72
N ALA A 72 0.22 3.35 -6.94
CA ALA A 72 -0.24 2.95 -5.61
C ALA A 72 -0.41 4.17 -4.68
N ALA A 73 0.54 5.12 -4.72
CA ALA A 73 0.44 6.36 -3.95
C ALA A 73 -0.78 7.19 -4.33
N LEU A 74 -1.04 7.36 -5.64
CA LEU A 74 -2.21 8.10 -6.13
C LEU A 74 -3.54 7.44 -5.72
N VAL A 75 -3.63 6.12 -5.85
CA VAL A 75 -4.84 5.35 -5.46
C VAL A 75 -5.09 5.44 -3.96
N ALA A 76 -4.03 5.38 -3.16
CA ALA A 76 -4.11 5.47 -1.71
C ALA A 76 -4.28 6.92 -1.18
N GLY A 77 -4.13 7.93 -2.05
CA GLY A 77 -4.19 9.35 -1.67
C GLY A 77 -2.99 9.79 -0.83
N GLY A 78 -1.83 9.23 -1.11
CA GLY A 78 -0.56 9.48 -0.44
C GLY A 78 0.55 9.94 -1.40
N ALA A 79 1.80 9.86 -0.96
CA ALA A 79 3.00 10.17 -1.72
C ALA A 79 3.82 8.89 -2.00
N THR A 80 4.79 8.96 -2.92
CA THR A 80 5.75 7.85 -3.06
C THR A 80 6.79 7.92 -1.94
N ILE A 81 7.32 6.75 -1.54
CA ILE A 81 8.41 6.66 -0.55
C ILE A 81 9.58 7.56 -0.97
N HIS A 82 10.01 7.48 -2.24
CA HIS A 82 11.10 8.28 -2.76
C HIS A 82 10.84 9.80 -2.65
N SER A 83 9.63 10.25 -2.98
CA SER A 83 9.28 11.67 -2.89
C SER A 83 9.23 12.15 -1.44
N PHE A 84 8.56 11.41 -0.55
CA PHE A 84 8.36 11.82 0.83
C PHE A 84 9.67 11.87 1.61
N PHE A 85 10.50 10.81 1.51
CA PHE A 85 11.79 10.73 2.21
C PHE A 85 12.96 11.34 1.43
N GLY A 86 12.72 11.85 0.22
CA GLY A 86 13.79 12.37 -0.65
C GLY A 86 14.82 11.31 -1.03
N MET A 87 14.43 10.04 -1.12
CA MET A 87 15.35 8.93 -1.35
C MET A 87 16.04 8.98 -2.71
N PRO A 88 17.32 8.61 -2.80
CA PRO A 88 17.98 8.34 -4.07
C PRO A 88 17.35 7.14 -4.78
N TRP A 89 17.55 7.01 -6.08
CA TRP A 89 17.06 5.86 -6.87
C TRP A 89 17.97 4.64 -6.73
N GLU A 90 19.24 4.87 -6.39
CA GLU A 90 20.22 3.84 -6.13
C GLU A 90 19.90 3.10 -4.81
N PRO A 91 20.37 1.87 -4.63
CA PRO A 91 20.25 1.16 -3.37
C PRO A 91 20.90 1.91 -2.20
N ILE A 92 20.25 1.88 -1.06
CA ILE A 92 20.77 2.48 0.17
C ILE A 92 21.82 1.54 0.77
N THR A 93 23.05 2.01 0.83
CA THR A 93 24.19 1.24 1.35
C THR A 93 24.71 1.83 2.66
N SER A 94 25.67 1.15 3.29
CA SER A 94 26.40 1.69 4.44
C SER A 94 27.14 3.00 4.13
N LYS A 95 27.47 3.25 2.86
CA LYS A 95 28.13 4.47 2.37
C LYS A 95 27.16 5.62 2.08
N THR A 96 25.88 5.34 1.91
CA THR A 96 24.85 6.36 1.64
C THR A 96 24.76 7.29 2.84
N THR A 97 24.97 8.58 2.64
CA THR A 97 24.90 9.64 3.66
C THR A 97 23.56 10.36 3.62
N LEU A 98 23.30 11.24 4.56
CA LEU A 98 22.09 12.08 4.54
C LEU A 98 22.11 13.10 3.40
N ASP A 99 23.29 13.47 2.90
CA ASP A 99 23.45 14.40 1.78
C ASP A 99 22.97 13.79 0.44
N ASP A 100 22.89 12.46 0.37
CA ASP A 100 22.37 11.75 -0.80
C ASP A 100 20.82 11.80 -0.87
N PHE A 101 20.16 12.23 0.21
CA PHE A 101 18.72 12.40 0.26
C PHE A 101 18.33 13.83 -0.09
N SER A 102 17.35 14.01 -0.96
CA SER A 102 16.83 15.32 -1.35
C SER A 102 15.91 15.89 -0.25
N LEU A 103 16.50 16.28 0.88
CA LEU A 103 15.81 16.81 2.06
C LEU A 103 16.05 18.32 2.15
N ASN A 104 14.98 19.09 2.29
CA ASN A 104 15.00 20.52 2.57
C ASN A 104 14.36 20.82 3.94
N ASP A 105 14.43 22.07 4.39
CA ASP A 105 13.89 22.48 5.69
C ASP A 105 12.40 22.17 5.88
N SER A 106 11.61 22.23 4.80
CA SER A 106 10.18 21.89 4.86
C SER A 106 10.00 20.40 5.09
N LYS A 107 10.75 19.56 4.39
CA LYS A 107 10.70 18.09 4.59
C LYS A 107 11.15 17.67 5.98
N TRP A 108 12.23 18.27 6.51
CA TRP A 108 12.68 18.01 7.88
C TRP A 108 11.57 18.30 8.90
N LYS A 109 10.90 19.46 8.78
CA LYS A 109 9.78 19.83 9.66
C LYS A 109 8.61 18.86 9.52
N THR A 110 8.30 18.43 8.30
CA THR A 110 7.24 17.46 8.03
C THR A 110 7.55 16.11 8.66
N LEU A 111 8.79 15.61 8.51
CA LEU A 111 9.25 14.36 9.13
C LEU A 111 9.19 14.43 10.66
N GLN A 112 9.51 15.57 11.25
CA GLN A 112 9.41 15.78 12.70
C GLN A 112 7.96 15.78 13.19
N ALA A 113 7.05 16.37 12.43
CA ALA A 113 5.66 16.56 12.82
C ALA A 113 4.75 15.33 12.66
N VAL A 114 5.12 14.36 11.82
CA VAL A 114 4.31 13.15 11.61
C VAL A 114 4.33 12.25 12.84
N ASP A 115 3.17 11.68 13.24
CA ASP A 115 3.07 10.72 14.33
C ASP A 115 3.20 9.28 13.84
N THR A 116 2.48 8.97 12.77
CA THR A 116 2.40 7.61 12.23
C THR A 116 2.57 7.62 10.72
N ILE A 117 3.49 6.80 10.22
CA ILE A 117 3.74 6.63 8.79
C ILE A 117 3.16 5.29 8.36
N ILE A 118 2.29 5.32 7.37
CA ILE A 118 1.70 4.13 6.74
C ILE A 118 2.49 3.85 5.46
N ILE A 119 3.12 2.68 5.37
CA ILE A 119 3.77 2.19 4.15
C ILE A 119 2.85 1.14 3.55
N ASP A 120 2.06 1.53 2.53
CA ASP A 120 1.16 0.61 1.84
C ASP A 120 1.91 -0.15 0.73
N GLU A 121 1.37 -1.31 0.33
CA GLU A 121 1.98 -2.24 -0.65
C GLU A 121 3.43 -2.61 -0.29
N VAL A 122 3.69 -2.85 1.00
CA VAL A 122 5.04 -3.12 1.53
C VAL A 122 5.73 -4.34 0.93
N SER A 123 4.97 -5.25 0.29
CA SER A 123 5.54 -6.41 -0.43
C SER A 123 6.53 -6.01 -1.54
N MET A 124 6.36 -4.81 -2.10
CA MET A 124 7.21 -4.29 -3.16
C MET A 124 8.35 -3.39 -2.65
N VAL A 125 8.47 -3.21 -1.34
CA VAL A 125 9.50 -2.34 -0.72
C VAL A 125 10.72 -3.18 -0.37
N ARG A 126 11.90 -2.72 -0.82
CA ARG A 126 13.18 -3.39 -0.53
C ARG A 126 13.64 -3.07 0.91
N CYS A 127 14.40 -3.99 1.49
CA CYS A 127 14.95 -3.85 2.86
C CYS A 127 15.88 -2.63 3.01
N ASP A 128 16.69 -2.34 2.01
CA ASP A 128 17.57 -1.16 2.00
C ASP A 128 16.77 0.16 2.09
N MET A 129 15.61 0.22 1.44
CA MET A 129 14.73 1.39 1.54
C MET A 129 14.18 1.55 2.96
N ILE A 130 13.87 0.46 3.66
CA ILE A 130 13.41 0.53 5.07
C ILE A 130 14.52 1.05 5.98
N ASP A 131 15.77 0.57 5.79
CA ASP A 131 16.91 1.12 6.53
C ASP A 131 17.20 2.59 6.18
N GLY A 132 16.93 2.99 4.93
CA GLY A 132 16.95 4.38 4.51
C GLY A 132 15.91 5.25 5.23
N ILE A 133 14.66 4.74 5.37
CA ILE A 133 13.60 5.39 6.16
C ILE A 133 14.04 5.54 7.62
N ASP A 134 14.55 4.47 8.22
CA ASP A 134 15.06 4.48 9.59
C ASP A 134 16.16 5.54 9.78
N LYS A 135 17.14 5.58 8.87
CA LYS A 135 18.23 6.55 8.88
C LYS A 135 17.74 8.00 8.86
N VAL A 136 16.82 8.30 7.95
CA VAL A 136 16.25 9.65 7.81
C VAL A 136 15.44 10.04 9.04
N LEU A 137 14.61 9.13 9.57
CA LEU A 137 13.77 9.41 10.74
C LEU A 137 14.61 9.58 12.03
N ARG A 138 15.64 8.78 12.26
CA ARG A 138 16.57 9.00 13.38
C ARG A 138 17.24 10.37 13.31
N ALA A 139 17.68 10.77 12.12
CA ALA A 139 18.25 12.09 11.91
C ALA A 139 17.24 13.22 12.13
N ALA A 140 16.01 13.07 11.62
CA ALA A 140 14.94 14.05 11.79
C ALA A 140 14.57 14.27 13.27
N MET A 141 14.57 13.18 14.05
CA MET A 141 14.22 13.20 15.47
C MET A 141 15.40 13.39 16.40
N LEU A 142 16.63 13.51 15.85
CA LEU A 142 17.88 13.67 16.61
C LEU A 142 18.05 12.62 17.71
N ASN A 143 17.61 11.39 17.47
CA ASN A 143 17.74 10.28 18.42
C ASN A 143 18.14 8.99 17.70
N THR A 144 18.50 7.97 18.48
CA THR A 144 18.97 6.66 17.99
C THR A 144 17.90 5.58 18.03
N LEU A 145 16.65 5.92 18.41
CA LEU A 145 15.54 4.97 18.42
C LEU A 145 15.21 4.49 17.00
N PRO A 146 14.83 3.23 16.82
CA PRO A 146 14.31 2.75 15.57
C PRO A 146 13.20 3.67 15.03
N PHE A 147 13.34 4.08 13.76
CA PHE A 147 12.47 5.04 13.10
C PHE A 147 12.33 6.39 13.82
N GLY A 148 13.33 6.79 14.60
CA GLY A 148 13.25 8.00 15.41
C GLY A 148 12.16 7.95 16.48
N GLY A 149 11.70 6.77 16.89
CA GLY A 149 10.60 6.57 17.84
C GLY A 149 9.19 6.72 17.25
N LYS A 150 9.07 6.96 15.94
CA LYS A 150 7.76 7.06 15.27
C LYS A 150 7.14 5.69 15.01
N GLN A 151 5.80 5.67 14.98
CA GLN A 151 5.05 4.47 14.61
C GLN A 151 5.07 4.26 13.10
N ILE A 152 5.46 3.07 12.64
CA ILE A 152 5.37 2.66 11.24
C ILE A 152 4.34 1.53 11.09
N ILE A 153 3.37 1.71 10.22
CA ILE A 153 2.41 0.66 9.84
C ILE A 153 2.85 0.13 8.47
N PHE A 154 3.43 -1.06 8.46
CA PHE A 154 3.77 -1.78 7.23
C PHE A 154 2.52 -2.51 6.75
N ALA A 155 1.90 -2.07 5.66
CA ALA A 155 0.67 -2.68 5.16
C ALA A 155 0.88 -3.38 3.83
N GLY A 156 0.36 -4.60 3.68
CA GLY A 156 0.46 -5.34 2.42
C GLY A 156 0.24 -6.84 2.55
N ASP A 157 0.41 -7.53 1.44
CA ASP A 157 0.37 -8.99 1.35
C ASP A 157 1.66 -9.49 0.69
N LEU A 158 2.58 -10.04 1.48
CA LEU A 158 3.90 -10.50 1.02
C LEU A 158 3.84 -11.59 -0.05
N TYR A 159 2.73 -12.28 -0.14
CA TYR A 159 2.53 -13.31 -1.17
C TYR A 159 2.15 -12.72 -2.54
N GLN A 160 1.89 -11.42 -2.62
CA GLN A 160 1.66 -10.73 -3.89
C GLN A 160 3.00 -10.48 -4.62
N LEU A 161 3.20 -9.29 -5.18
CA LEU A 161 4.39 -9.00 -5.96
C LEU A 161 5.60 -8.72 -5.07
N ASP A 162 6.75 -9.25 -5.48
CA ASP A 162 8.02 -9.06 -4.80
C ASP A 162 8.64 -7.68 -5.11
N PRO A 163 9.60 -7.22 -4.29
CA PRO A 163 10.39 -6.05 -4.61
C PRO A 163 11.08 -6.19 -5.96
N VAL A 164 11.09 -5.12 -6.75
CA VAL A 164 11.72 -5.12 -8.07
C VAL A 164 13.13 -4.56 -7.97
N TYR A 165 14.12 -5.32 -8.43
CA TYR A 165 15.48 -4.88 -8.66
C TYR A 165 16.07 -5.64 -9.86
N ASP A 166 17.13 -5.14 -10.44
CA ASP A 166 17.77 -5.77 -11.59
C ASP A 166 18.61 -6.97 -11.16
N THR A 167 18.03 -8.16 -11.27
CA THR A 167 18.69 -9.43 -10.92
C THR A 167 19.75 -9.86 -11.95
N THR A 168 19.89 -9.16 -13.08
CA THR A 168 20.97 -9.39 -14.04
C THR A 168 22.22 -8.58 -13.70
N ASN A 169 22.11 -7.62 -12.82
CA ASN A 169 23.23 -6.84 -12.29
C ASN A 169 23.87 -7.60 -11.11
N GLU A 170 24.97 -8.29 -11.38
CA GLU A 170 25.69 -9.09 -10.38
C GLU A 170 26.06 -8.25 -9.15
N GLY A 171 26.49 -7.00 -9.33
CA GLY A 171 26.84 -6.11 -8.21
C GLY A 171 25.66 -5.81 -7.27
N LEU A 172 24.41 -5.77 -7.77
CA LEU A 172 23.24 -5.64 -6.92
C LEU A 172 22.89 -6.94 -6.18
N VAL A 173 23.06 -8.08 -6.85
CA VAL A 173 22.85 -9.39 -6.23
C VAL A 173 23.87 -9.59 -5.11
N ASP A 174 25.15 -9.32 -5.36
CA ASP A 174 26.22 -9.40 -4.37
C ASP A 174 25.97 -8.45 -3.19
N PHE A 175 25.53 -7.21 -3.46
CA PHE A 175 25.19 -6.26 -2.42
C PHE A 175 24.13 -6.82 -1.46
N TYR A 176 23.01 -7.34 -1.96
CA TYR A 176 21.98 -7.90 -1.07
C TYR A 176 22.43 -9.17 -0.36
N GLN A 177 23.25 -9.98 -1.03
CA GLN A 177 23.80 -11.19 -0.42
C GLN A 177 24.79 -10.86 0.72
N GLU A 178 25.66 -9.87 0.54
CA GLU A 178 26.67 -9.50 1.52
C GLU A 178 26.09 -8.70 2.70
N GLU A 179 25.24 -7.68 2.40
CA GLU A 179 24.70 -6.80 3.45
C GLU A 179 23.51 -7.40 4.18
N TYR A 180 22.63 -8.12 3.48
CA TYR A 180 21.36 -8.61 4.03
C TYR A 180 21.26 -10.13 4.10
N ASN A 181 22.26 -10.85 3.64
CA ASN A 181 22.30 -12.32 3.57
C ASN A 181 21.08 -12.91 2.82
N THR A 182 20.65 -12.23 1.76
CA THR A 182 19.52 -12.65 0.93
C THR A 182 19.70 -12.19 -0.52
N VAL A 183 19.12 -12.92 -1.45
CA VAL A 183 18.91 -12.48 -2.84
C VAL A 183 17.50 -11.93 -3.06
N ASN A 184 16.64 -12.01 -2.04
CA ASN A 184 15.27 -11.52 -2.08
C ASN A 184 15.12 -10.36 -1.08
N PRO A 185 15.27 -9.10 -1.49
CA PRO A 185 15.35 -7.96 -0.58
C PRO A 185 13.99 -7.57 0.01
N TYR A 186 13.28 -8.54 0.62
CA TYR A 186 12.03 -8.26 1.31
C TYR A 186 12.23 -7.27 2.45
N PHE A 187 11.24 -6.42 2.69
CA PHE A 187 11.30 -5.36 3.68
C PHE A 187 11.75 -5.83 5.07
N PHE A 188 11.36 -7.06 5.47
CA PHE A 188 11.65 -7.61 6.79
C PHE A 188 13.11 -8.07 6.98
N HIS A 189 13.95 -8.04 5.94
CA HIS A 189 15.40 -8.23 6.06
C HIS A 189 16.14 -6.97 6.50
N ALA A 190 15.46 -5.81 6.59
CA ALA A 190 16.08 -4.57 7.03
C ALA A 190 16.71 -4.71 8.41
N HIS A 191 17.88 -4.07 8.58
CA HIS A 191 18.67 -4.17 9.82
C HIS A 191 17.94 -3.60 11.03
N VAL A 192 17.07 -2.60 10.83
CA VAL A 192 16.27 -2.01 11.91
C VAL A 192 15.43 -3.06 12.65
N PHE A 193 14.98 -4.12 11.99
CA PHE A 193 14.20 -5.19 12.63
C PHE A 193 15.01 -6.11 13.55
N LYS A 194 16.35 -5.97 13.59
CA LYS A 194 17.17 -6.58 14.64
C LYS A 194 17.05 -5.86 15.97
N GLN A 195 16.55 -4.60 15.97
CA GLN A 195 16.44 -3.74 17.13
C GLN A 195 15.01 -3.62 17.68
N ILE A 196 13.99 -3.99 16.89
CA ILE A 196 12.59 -3.95 17.30
C ILE A 196 11.90 -5.28 17.06
N GLN A 197 10.90 -5.58 17.89
CA GLN A 197 9.96 -6.66 17.62
C GLN A 197 8.87 -6.14 16.68
N LEU A 198 8.81 -6.68 15.46
CA LEU A 198 7.74 -6.36 14.52
C LEU A 198 6.52 -7.24 14.82
N TYR A 199 5.50 -6.66 15.42
CA TYR A 199 4.22 -7.34 15.65
C TYR A 199 3.47 -7.50 14.33
N ARG A 200 2.70 -8.59 14.21
CA ARG A 200 1.91 -8.86 13.02
C ARG A 200 0.43 -8.99 13.36
N VAL A 201 -0.41 -8.22 12.67
CA VAL A 201 -1.85 -8.35 12.68
C VAL A 201 -2.30 -8.81 11.29
N GLU A 202 -2.89 -10.01 11.19
CA GLU A 202 -3.34 -10.58 9.92
C GLU A 202 -4.86 -10.59 9.85
N PHE A 203 -5.43 -9.80 8.95
CA PHE A 203 -6.87 -9.79 8.67
C PHE A 203 -7.26 -11.08 7.95
N GLN A 204 -8.14 -11.85 8.56
CA GLN A 204 -8.57 -13.16 8.03
C GLN A 204 -9.91 -13.10 7.31
N LYS A 205 -10.83 -12.22 7.74
CA LYS A 205 -12.16 -12.08 7.14
C LYS A 205 -12.06 -11.47 5.74
N VAL A 206 -12.47 -12.23 4.74
CA VAL A 206 -12.50 -11.78 3.34
C VAL A 206 -13.86 -11.20 3.02
N TYR A 207 -13.89 -10.01 2.44
CA TYR A 207 -15.12 -9.30 2.04
C TYR A 207 -15.38 -9.35 0.53
N ARG A 208 -14.36 -9.63 -0.27
CA ARG A 208 -14.39 -9.59 -1.74
C ARG A 208 -14.96 -10.83 -2.37
N GLN A 209 -14.44 -12.01 -2.02
CA GLN A 209 -14.85 -13.28 -2.59
C GLN A 209 -15.91 -13.94 -1.70
N LYS A 210 -16.96 -14.47 -2.33
CA LYS A 210 -18.06 -15.17 -1.63
C LYS A 210 -17.99 -16.69 -1.80
N ASP A 211 -17.19 -17.19 -2.75
CA ASP A 211 -17.02 -18.61 -3.05
C ASP A 211 -15.94 -19.19 -2.12
N ALA A 212 -16.37 -19.96 -1.12
CA ALA A 212 -15.48 -20.55 -0.12
C ALA A 212 -14.46 -21.53 -0.72
N LYS A 213 -14.84 -22.26 -1.78
CA LYS A 213 -13.95 -23.20 -2.47
C LYS A 213 -12.86 -22.46 -3.22
N PHE A 214 -13.23 -21.44 -3.98
CA PHE A 214 -12.27 -20.61 -4.69
C PHE A 214 -11.32 -19.89 -3.73
N LEU A 215 -11.81 -19.41 -2.58
CA LEU A 215 -10.98 -18.85 -1.52
C LEU A 215 -9.96 -19.85 -0.97
N SER A 216 -10.33 -21.12 -0.78
CA SER A 216 -9.41 -22.17 -0.36
C SER A 216 -8.28 -22.36 -1.37
N ILE A 217 -8.63 -22.47 -2.65
CA ILE A 217 -7.67 -22.60 -3.76
C ILE A 217 -6.71 -21.41 -3.78
N LEU A 218 -7.24 -20.18 -3.70
CA LEU A 218 -6.42 -18.96 -3.66
C LEU A 218 -5.46 -18.94 -2.46
N ASN A 219 -5.88 -19.42 -1.30
CA ASN A 219 -5.04 -19.49 -0.12
C ASN A 219 -3.91 -20.54 -0.26
N HIS A 220 -4.16 -21.67 -0.90
CA HIS A 220 -3.10 -22.65 -1.20
C HIS A 220 -2.08 -22.08 -2.19
N ILE A 221 -2.54 -21.51 -3.30
CA ILE A 221 -1.67 -20.87 -4.29
C ILE A 221 -0.86 -19.72 -3.65
N ARG A 222 -1.50 -18.90 -2.82
CA ARG A 222 -0.84 -17.83 -2.06
C ARG A 222 0.34 -18.35 -1.26
N LYS A 223 0.18 -19.47 -0.55
CA LYS A 223 1.23 -20.08 0.28
C LYS A 223 2.24 -20.92 -0.51
N GLY A 224 2.12 -20.99 -1.82
CA GLY A 224 2.97 -21.82 -2.67
C GLY A 224 2.66 -23.32 -2.55
N ILE A 225 1.46 -23.67 -2.07
CA ILE A 225 1.00 -25.06 -1.96
C ILE A 225 0.32 -25.41 -3.28
N SER A 226 0.88 -26.38 -3.99
CA SER A 226 0.35 -26.88 -5.25
C SER A 226 -0.46 -28.15 -5.00
N ILE A 227 -1.79 -28.06 -5.14
CA ILE A 227 -2.70 -29.19 -5.05
C ILE A 227 -3.17 -29.55 -6.46
N GLU A 228 -2.82 -30.74 -6.93
CA GLU A 228 -3.06 -31.16 -8.32
C GLU A 228 -4.56 -31.08 -8.69
N GLN A 229 -5.44 -31.55 -7.82
CA GLN A 229 -6.88 -31.49 -8.04
C GLN A 229 -7.42 -30.05 -8.18
N GLU A 230 -6.87 -29.11 -7.39
CA GLU A 230 -7.25 -27.68 -7.47
C GLU A 230 -6.76 -27.02 -8.75
N ILE A 231 -5.55 -27.36 -9.20
CA ILE A 231 -4.99 -26.89 -10.47
C ILE A 231 -5.81 -27.46 -11.64
N GLU A 232 -6.16 -28.73 -11.58
CA GLU A 232 -7.00 -29.38 -12.61
C GLU A 232 -8.38 -28.70 -12.68
N GLU A 233 -9.02 -28.42 -11.55
CA GLU A 233 -10.29 -27.72 -11.51
C GLU A 233 -10.21 -26.31 -12.10
N LEU A 234 -9.17 -25.52 -11.74
CA LEU A 234 -8.92 -24.21 -12.32
C LEU A 234 -8.74 -24.31 -13.83
N ASN A 235 -8.00 -25.30 -14.31
CA ASN A 235 -7.74 -25.49 -15.73
C ASN A 235 -9.00 -25.91 -16.50
N ILE A 236 -9.75 -26.88 -16.00
CA ILE A 236 -10.98 -27.33 -16.64
C ILE A 236 -11.96 -26.15 -16.74
N THR A 237 -12.20 -25.46 -15.63
CA THR A 237 -13.15 -24.34 -15.61
C THR A 237 -12.67 -23.16 -16.44
N GLY A 238 -11.42 -22.76 -16.27
CA GLY A 238 -10.87 -21.57 -16.94
C GLY A 238 -10.73 -21.75 -18.45
N LEU A 239 -10.30 -22.92 -18.94
CA LEU A 239 -10.21 -23.21 -20.36
C LEU A 239 -11.59 -23.39 -21.00
N ALA A 240 -12.53 -24.04 -20.29
CA ALA A 240 -13.91 -24.16 -20.75
C ALA A 240 -14.59 -22.80 -20.88
N ASN A 241 -14.43 -21.90 -19.90
CA ASN A 241 -14.95 -20.54 -19.94
C ASN A 241 -14.35 -19.74 -21.11
N ASP A 242 -13.06 -19.88 -21.40
CA ASP A 242 -12.45 -19.22 -22.57
C ASP A 242 -13.05 -19.71 -23.89
N MET A 243 -13.28 -21.02 -24.03
CA MET A 243 -13.93 -21.61 -25.21
C MET A 243 -15.38 -21.12 -25.34
N VAL A 244 -16.16 -21.10 -24.26
CA VAL A 244 -17.56 -20.62 -24.27
C VAL A 244 -17.61 -19.14 -24.65
N ASN A 245 -16.77 -18.30 -24.08
CA ASN A 245 -16.67 -16.89 -24.39
C ASN A 245 -16.26 -16.64 -25.85
N CYS A 246 -15.46 -17.56 -26.42
CA CYS A 246 -15.12 -17.56 -27.84
C CYS A 246 -16.30 -17.82 -28.73
N ILE A 247 -17.24 -18.70 -28.33
CA ILE A 247 -18.41 -19.11 -29.10
C ILE A 247 -19.53 -18.06 -29.01
N LEU A 248 -19.71 -17.46 -27.83
CA LEU A 248 -20.79 -16.52 -27.56
C LEU A 248 -20.51 -15.09 -28.06
N ASP A 249 -19.36 -14.86 -28.72
CA ASP A 249 -18.90 -13.54 -29.20
C ASP A 249 -18.76 -12.47 -28.08
N ASP A 250 -18.76 -12.92 -26.84
CA ASP A 250 -18.61 -12.08 -25.63
C ASP A 250 -17.12 -11.72 -25.35
N LYS A 251 -16.24 -12.07 -26.31
CA LYS A 251 -14.78 -11.80 -26.23
C LYS A 251 -14.45 -10.33 -26.08
N GLU A 252 -15.28 -9.45 -26.59
CA GLU A 252 -15.01 -8.02 -26.60
C GLU A 252 -15.18 -7.38 -25.24
N LYS A 253 -15.93 -7.98 -24.34
CA LYS A 253 -16.20 -7.44 -22.99
C LYS A 253 -15.25 -7.95 -21.92
N GLN A 254 -14.50 -9.01 -22.17
CA GLN A 254 -13.65 -9.63 -21.17
C GLN A 254 -12.27 -8.98 -21.12
N LEU A 255 -11.89 -8.49 -19.92
CA LEU A 255 -10.56 -7.96 -19.67
C LEU A 255 -9.51 -9.07 -19.65
N THR A 256 -8.43 -8.91 -20.42
CA THR A 256 -7.26 -9.82 -20.41
C THR A 256 -6.19 -9.31 -19.45
N LEU A 257 -5.74 -10.15 -18.52
CA LEU A 257 -4.56 -9.89 -17.67
C LEU A 257 -3.35 -10.64 -18.21
N SER A 258 -2.26 -9.95 -18.49
CA SER A 258 -0.99 -10.57 -18.92
C SER A 258 0.16 -10.16 -18.02
N ALA A 259 1.17 -11.04 -17.89
CA ALA A 259 2.40 -10.73 -17.18
C ALA A 259 3.28 -9.72 -17.95
N TYR A 260 3.09 -9.59 -19.27
CA TYR A 260 4.01 -8.88 -20.19
C TYR A 260 3.37 -7.62 -20.78
N ASN A 261 4.04 -6.45 -20.64
CA ASN A 261 3.60 -5.19 -21.26
C ASN A 261 3.44 -5.33 -22.78
N ALA A 262 4.42 -5.93 -23.47
CA ALA A 262 4.37 -6.09 -24.93
C ALA A 262 3.13 -6.87 -25.41
N THR A 263 2.67 -7.86 -24.64
CA THR A 263 1.44 -8.59 -24.95
C THR A 263 0.20 -7.70 -24.78
N VAL A 264 0.17 -6.92 -23.70
CA VAL A 264 -0.93 -5.97 -23.42
C VAL A 264 -1.03 -4.91 -24.52
N ASP A 265 0.10 -4.31 -24.86
CA ASP A 265 0.17 -3.25 -25.89
C ASP A 265 -0.29 -3.81 -27.25
N ALA A 266 0.23 -4.99 -27.64
CA ALA A 266 -0.17 -5.64 -28.89
C ALA A 266 -1.67 -5.99 -28.94
N ILE A 267 -2.26 -6.48 -27.86
CA ILE A 267 -3.70 -6.78 -27.80
C ILE A 267 -4.51 -5.48 -27.97
N ASN A 268 -4.17 -4.44 -27.21
CA ASN A 268 -4.90 -3.17 -27.24
C ASN A 268 -4.77 -2.47 -28.60
N GLU A 269 -3.57 -2.40 -29.18
CA GLU A 269 -3.32 -1.81 -30.49
C GLU A 269 -4.04 -2.55 -31.61
N ASN A 270 -3.94 -3.89 -31.64
CA ASN A 270 -4.61 -4.71 -32.66
C ASN A 270 -6.13 -4.55 -32.59
N LYS A 271 -6.70 -4.56 -31.37
CA LYS A 271 -8.14 -4.40 -31.18
C LYS A 271 -8.61 -3.00 -31.58
N LEU A 272 -7.88 -1.95 -31.19
CA LEU A 272 -8.21 -0.57 -31.57
C LEU A 272 -8.10 -0.37 -33.09
N SER A 273 -7.05 -0.93 -33.71
CA SER A 273 -6.84 -0.82 -35.18
C SER A 273 -7.92 -1.55 -35.97
N ALA A 274 -8.45 -2.64 -35.45
CA ALA A 274 -9.51 -3.42 -36.10
C ALA A 274 -10.88 -2.72 -36.13
N LEU A 275 -11.11 -1.71 -35.29
CA LEU A 275 -12.32 -0.92 -35.32
C LEU A 275 -12.35 -0.02 -36.57
N PRO A 276 -13.45 -0.02 -37.33
CA PRO A 276 -13.56 0.75 -38.59
C PRO A 276 -13.72 2.26 -38.35
N GLU A 277 -14.13 2.66 -37.17
CA GLU A 277 -14.51 4.02 -36.82
C GLU A 277 -13.33 5.01 -36.82
N PRO A 278 -13.58 6.32 -37.03
CA PRO A 278 -12.56 7.32 -37.02
C PRO A 278 -11.85 7.41 -35.65
N THR A 279 -10.56 7.77 -35.70
CA THR A 279 -9.71 7.89 -34.52
C THR A 279 -9.78 9.29 -33.94
N TYR A 280 -9.97 9.40 -32.63
CA TYR A 280 -9.88 10.62 -31.84
C TYR A 280 -8.73 10.52 -30.85
N THR A 281 -7.96 11.61 -30.69
CA THR A 281 -6.87 11.67 -29.71
C THR A 281 -7.06 12.86 -28.79
N TYR A 282 -7.06 12.60 -27.51
CA TYR A 282 -7.24 13.60 -26.45
C TYR A 282 -5.93 13.74 -25.69
N THR A 283 -5.29 14.92 -25.80
CA THR A 283 -4.02 15.19 -25.12
C THR A 283 -4.26 15.74 -23.73
N GLY A 284 -3.70 15.09 -22.73
CA GLY A 284 -3.77 15.50 -21.33
C GLY A 284 -2.93 16.74 -21.04
N LYS A 285 -3.24 17.43 -19.95
CA LYS A 285 -2.56 18.64 -19.50
C LYS A 285 -1.77 18.37 -18.22
N VAL A 286 -0.49 18.73 -18.22
CA VAL A 286 0.40 18.63 -17.06
C VAL A 286 0.71 20.03 -16.55
N GLN A 287 0.58 20.25 -15.24
CA GLN A 287 0.96 21.48 -14.56
C GLN A 287 1.88 21.16 -13.37
N GLY A 288 2.87 22.01 -13.12
CA GLY A 288 3.81 21.82 -12.01
C GLY A 288 4.66 20.55 -12.11
N LYS A 289 4.95 19.96 -10.97
CA LYS A 289 5.80 18.75 -10.85
C LYS A 289 4.96 17.48 -10.86
N PHE A 290 4.61 16.95 -12.03
CA PHE A 290 3.96 15.66 -12.16
C PHE A 290 4.81 14.71 -13.01
N ASN A 291 5.24 13.57 -12.45
CA ASN A 291 6.13 12.64 -13.15
C ASN A 291 5.36 11.88 -14.24
N LYS A 292 5.90 11.90 -15.48
CA LYS A 292 5.31 11.20 -16.64
C LYS A 292 5.15 9.70 -16.42
N ASN A 293 6.05 9.07 -15.68
CA ASN A 293 5.98 7.64 -15.38
C ASN A 293 4.78 7.26 -14.48
N ASN A 294 4.17 8.25 -13.83
CA ASN A 294 3.06 8.08 -12.90
C ASN A 294 1.71 8.46 -13.53
N PHE A 295 1.63 8.70 -14.84
CA PHE A 295 0.36 9.01 -15.49
C PHE A 295 -0.63 7.85 -15.36
N PRO A 296 -1.79 8.06 -14.70
CA PRO A 296 -2.80 7.01 -14.54
C PRO A 296 -3.51 6.67 -15.87
N ALA A 297 -3.67 7.67 -16.73
CA ALA A 297 -4.17 7.58 -18.09
C ALA A 297 -3.08 8.02 -19.08
N PRO A 298 -3.08 7.56 -20.35
CA PRO A 298 -2.12 7.98 -21.36
C PRO A 298 -2.17 9.50 -21.59
N LEU A 299 -0.99 10.12 -21.83
CA LEU A 299 -0.93 11.55 -22.18
C LEU A 299 -1.74 11.83 -23.43
N ASP A 300 -1.53 11.02 -24.47
CA ASP A 300 -2.30 11.05 -25.69
C ASP A 300 -3.25 9.83 -25.68
N LEU A 301 -4.48 10.07 -25.24
CA LEU A 301 -5.53 9.04 -25.17
C LEU A 301 -6.17 8.91 -26.54
N THR A 302 -5.83 7.84 -27.24
CA THR A 302 -6.37 7.53 -28.58
C THR A 302 -7.50 6.52 -28.48
N LEU A 303 -8.67 6.90 -28.97
CA LEU A 303 -9.90 6.11 -28.91
C LEU A 303 -10.62 6.07 -30.26
N LYS A 304 -11.49 5.07 -30.41
CA LYS A 304 -12.49 4.96 -31.46
C LYS A 304 -13.84 4.55 -30.84
N GLU A 305 -14.95 4.83 -31.49
CA GLU A 305 -16.22 4.24 -31.08
C GLU A 305 -16.12 2.71 -31.11
N GLY A 306 -16.71 2.03 -30.13
CA GLY A 306 -16.52 0.60 -29.91
C GLY A 306 -15.28 0.25 -29.08
N ALA A 307 -14.40 1.20 -28.74
CA ALA A 307 -13.21 0.91 -27.93
C ALA A 307 -13.58 0.47 -26.52
N ARG A 308 -12.95 -0.62 -26.08
CA ARG A 308 -13.06 -1.10 -24.71
C ARG A 308 -12.18 -0.30 -23.79
N VAL A 309 -12.77 0.28 -22.75
CA VAL A 309 -12.07 1.17 -21.83
C VAL A 309 -12.28 0.78 -20.36
N MET A 310 -11.34 1.21 -19.52
CA MET A 310 -11.41 1.11 -18.08
C MET A 310 -11.23 2.49 -17.45
N PHE A 311 -12.05 2.78 -16.47
CA PHE A 311 -11.90 3.97 -15.64
C PHE A 311 -10.72 3.80 -14.68
N VAL A 312 -9.89 4.84 -14.55
CA VAL A 312 -8.66 4.84 -13.73
C VAL A 312 -8.75 5.80 -12.55
N LYS A 313 -9.96 6.27 -12.23
CA LYS A 313 -10.26 7.11 -11.06
C LYS A 313 -11.70 6.84 -10.62
N ASN A 314 -11.98 6.97 -9.33
CA ASN A 314 -13.35 6.94 -8.83
C ASN A 314 -14.08 8.22 -9.22
N ASP A 315 -15.34 8.10 -9.59
CA ASP A 315 -16.22 9.25 -9.82
C ASP A 315 -16.68 9.88 -8.50
N SER A 316 -16.78 11.22 -8.47
CA SER A 316 -17.28 11.96 -7.31
C SER A 316 -18.74 11.67 -7.00
N ASP A 317 -19.55 11.42 -8.04
CA ASP A 317 -20.98 11.10 -7.94
C ASP A 317 -21.25 9.60 -7.85
N HIS A 318 -20.19 8.79 -7.79
CA HIS A 318 -20.24 7.32 -7.64
C HIS A 318 -20.94 6.57 -8.80
N PHE A 319 -20.95 7.13 -10.02
CA PHE A 319 -21.44 6.41 -11.19
C PHE A 319 -20.50 5.28 -11.60
N TRP A 320 -19.18 5.44 -11.37
CA TRP A 320 -18.17 4.39 -11.58
C TRP A 320 -17.10 4.44 -10.48
N VAL A 321 -16.34 3.37 -10.39
CA VAL A 321 -15.16 3.24 -9.54
C VAL A 321 -13.92 2.93 -10.38
N ASN A 322 -12.74 3.12 -9.81
CA ASN A 322 -11.49 2.71 -10.44
C ASN A 322 -11.52 1.20 -10.75
N GLY A 323 -11.28 0.85 -12.00
CA GLY A 323 -11.43 -0.51 -12.52
C GLY A 323 -12.77 -0.80 -13.19
N SER A 324 -13.77 0.10 -13.14
CA SER A 324 -15.01 -0.07 -13.90
C SER A 324 -14.73 -0.14 -15.39
N LEU A 325 -15.38 -1.09 -16.06
CA LEU A 325 -15.22 -1.34 -17.48
C LEU A 325 -16.41 -0.81 -18.27
N GLY A 326 -16.15 -0.39 -19.49
CA GLY A 326 -17.17 0.10 -20.40
C GLY A 326 -16.72 0.08 -21.85
N THR A 327 -17.65 0.40 -22.76
CA THR A 327 -17.40 0.53 -24.20
C THR A 327 -17.73 1.95 -24.63
N VAL A 328 -16.87 2.56 -25.41
CA VAL A 328 -17.09 3.89 -25.97
C VAL A 328 -18.21 3.80 -27.00
N THR A 329 -19.27 4.59 -26.80
CA THR A 329 -20.46 4.60 -27.69
C THR A 329 -20.53 5.81 -28.59
N ASN A 330 -19.93 6.93 -28.16
CA ASN A 330 -19.86 8.14 -28.98
C ASN A 330 -18.60 8.95 -28.68
N LEU A 331 -17.98 9.53 -29.69
CA LEU A 331 -16.81 10.39 -29.60
C LEU A 331 -17.00 11.68 -30.39
N SER A 332 -16.54 12.77 -29.82
CA SER A 332 -16.36 14.06 -30.51
C SER A 332 -15.07 14.71 -30.00
N GLU A 333 -14.67 15.87 -30.54
CA GLU A 333 -13.46 16.58 -30.11
C GLU A 333 -13.46 16.92 -28.60
N GLU A 334 -14.63 17.15 -28.01
CA GLU A 334 -14.77 17.59 -26.63
C GLU A 334 -15.57 16.65 -25.72
N ASN A 335 -16.08 15.54 -26.26
CA ASN A 335 -16.94 14.65 -25.48
C ASN A 335 -16.66 13.16 -25.74
N ILE A 336 -16.66 12.39 -24.69
CA ILE A 336 -16.58 10.92 -24.71
C ILE A 336 -17.79 10.36 -23.99
N VAL A 337 -18.54 9.50 -24.67
CA VAL A 337 -19.66 8.78 -24.05
C VAL A 337 -19.28 7.32 -23.90
N VAL A 338 -19.49 6.77 -22.72
CA VAL A 338 -19.16 5.38 -22.38
C VAL A 338 -20.39 4.67 -21.82
N ALA A 339 -20.72 3.53 -22.40
CA ALA A 339 -21.66 2.59 -21.81
C ALA A 339 -20.89 1.65 -20.86
N LEU A 340 -21.19 1.73 -19.57
CA LEU A 340 -20.64 0.83 -18.56
C LEU A 340 -21.20 -0.58 -18.71
N ASP A 341 -20.47 -1.59 -18.26
CA ASP A 341 -20.94 -2.98 -18.22
C ASP A 341 -22.17 -3.17 -17.32
N SER A 342 -22.41 -2.25 -16.39
CA SER A 342 -23.63 -2.17 -15.58
C SER A 342 -24.88 -1.75 -16.38
N GLY A 343 -24.72 -1.34 -17.65
CA GLY A 343 -25.79 -0.87 -18.54
C GLY A 343 -26.07 0.64 -18.46
N LEU A 344 -25.32 1.39 -17.64
CA LEU A 344 -25.45 2.84 -17.56
C LEU A 344 -24.58 3.50 -18.64
N GLU A 345 -25.15 4.42 -19.40
CA GLU A 345 -24.44 5.23 -20.40
C GLU A 345 -24.28 6.67 -19.90
N LEU A 346 -23.06 7.19 -19.98
CA LEU A 346 -22.74 8.52 -19.48
C LEU A 346 -21.67 9.24 -20.31
N SER A 347 -21.75 10.56 -20.27
CA SER A 347 -20.67 11.43 -20.74
C SER A 347 -19.57 11.50 -19.68
N VAL A 348 -18.34 11.25 -20.11
CA VAL A 348 -17.15 11.24 -19.24
C VAL A 348 -16.48 12.60 -19.30
N GLY A 349 -16.30 13.25 -18.16
CA GLY A 349 -15.53 14.47 -18.01
C GLY A 349 -14.03 14.21 -17.85
N GLN A 350 -13.23 15.25 -18.06
CA GLN A 350 -11.81 15.21 -17.69
C GLN A 350 -11.69 15.25 -16.16
N GLU A 351 -10.73 14.48 -15.65
CA GLU A 351 -10.39 14.40 -14.26
C GLU A 351 -8.97 14.88 -13.99
N THR A 352 -8.74 15.42 -12.81
CA THR A 352 -7.43 15.89 -12.40
C THR A 352 -6.87 15.01 -11.30
N TRP A 353 -5.63 14.55 -11.48
CA TRP A 353 -4.82 13.89 -10.45
C TRP A 353 -3.81 14.88 -9.92
N GLU A 354 -3.62 14.88 -8.63
CA GLU A 354 -2.71 15.77 -7.93
C GLU A 354 -1.50 15.00 -7.43
N ALA A 355 -0.32 15.50 -7.72
CA ALA A 355 0.90 15.09 -7.05
C ALA A 355 1.01 15.92 -5.77
N ILE A 356 1.04 15.24 -4.64
CA ILE A 356 1.07 15.88 -3.32
C ILE A 356 2.44 15.72 -2.65
N GLU A 357 2.82 16.76 -1.91
CA GLU A 357 3.81 16.68 -0.84
C GLU A 357 3.15 17.00 0.49
N TYR A 358 3.78 16.56 1.57
CA TYR A 358 3.34 16.91 2.91
C TYR A 358 4.20 18.06 3.43
N GLU A 359 3.57 19.08 3.99
CA GLU A 359 4.25 20.22 4.62
C GLU A 359 3.69 20.46 6.01
N TYR A 360 4.58 20.80 6.95
CA TYR A 360 4.18 21.15 8.31
C TYR A 360 3.93 22.65 8.46
N ASP A 361 2.69 23.02 8.78
CA ASP A 361 2.32 24.39 9.14
C ASP A 361 2.60 24.62 10.64
N LYS A 362 3.63 25.40 10.93
CA LYS A 362 4.03 25.74 12.30
C LYS A 362 2.97 26.53 13.06
N ALA A 363 2.21 27.40 12.37
CA ALA A 363 1.21 28.25 13.01
C ALA A 363 -0.01 27.43 13.47
N GLN A 364 -0.43 26.47 12.64
CA GLN A 364 -1.55 25.59 12.93
C GLN A 364 -1.14 24.28 13.64
N LYS A 365 0.17 24.03 13.76
CA LYS A 365 0.74 22.78 14.29
C LYS A 365 0.14 21.53 13.59
N LYS A 366 0.03 21.57 12.26
CA LYS A 366 -0.66 20.55 11.46
C LYS A 366 0.11 20.19 10.20
N LEU A 367 0.06 18.91 9.81
CA LEU A 367 0.50 18.45 8.50
C LEU A 367 -0.56 18.76 7.44
N ASN A 368 -0.17 19.47 6.40
CA ASN A 368 -1.00 19.78 5.25
C ASN A 368 -0.53 19.03 4.02
N LYS A 369 -1.48 18.60 3.18
CA LYS A 369 -1.19 18.12 1.84
C LYS A 369 -1.08 19.32 0.92
N VAL A 370 0.06 19.49 0.24
CA VAL A 370 0.32 20.56 -0.73
C VAL A 370 0.39 19.96 -2.12
N VAL A 371 -0.39 20.50 -3.04
CA VAL A 371 -0.38 20.08 -4.43
C VAL A 371 0.83 20.70 -5.11
N ILE A 372 1.79 19.89 -5.55
CA ILE A 372 3.01 20.32 -6.23
C ILE A 372 2.91 20.24 -7.76
N GLY A 373 1.94 19.48 -8.25
CA GLY A 373 1.66 19.35 -9.68
C GLY A 373 0.34 18.65 -9.91
N SER A 374 -0.19 18.81 -11.11
CA SER A 374 -1.42 18.16 -11.51
C SER A 374 -1.35 17.60 -12.92
N TYR A 375 -2.12 16.55 -13.15
CA TYR A 375 -2.33 15.93 -14.45
C TYR A 375 -3.82 15.83 -14.72
N THR A 376 -4.28 16.48 -15.80
CA THR A 376 -5.69 16.49 -16.20
C THR A 376 -5.86 15.72 -17.50
N GLN A 377 -6.72 14.71 -17.51
CA GLN A 377 -7.05 13.88 -18.67
C GLN A 377 -8.42 13.22 -18.45
N TYR A 378 -9.04 12.68 -19.49
CA TYR A 378 -10.15 11.74 -19.33
C TYR A 378 -9.67 10.53 -18.51
N PRO A 379 -10.43 10.09 -17.47
CA PRO A 379 -10.02 9.01 -16.58
C PRO A 379 -10.17 7.62 -17.22
N LEU A 380 -9.70 7.47 -18.45
CA LEU A 380 -9.87 6.29 -19.28
C LEU A 380 -8.55 5.77 -19.81
N LYS A 381 -8.47 4.46 -19.98
CA LYS A 381 -7.44 3.77 -20.77
C LYS A 381 -8.03 2.60 -21.52
N LEU A 382 -7.39 2.18 -22.62
CA LEU A 382 -7.77 0.97 -23.32
C LEU A 382 -7.73 -0.24 -22.36
N ALA A 383 -8.71 -1.10 -22.45
CA ALA A 383 -8.92 -2.19 -21.51
C ALA A 383 -9.44 -3.48 -22.15
N TRP A 384 -8.97 -3.82 -23.32
CA TRP A 384 -9.01 -5.22 -23.78
C TRP A 384 -7.97 -6.06 -23.03
N ALA A 385 -6.82 -5.43 -22.69
CA ALA A 385 -5.81 -6.04 -21.84
C ALA A 385 -5.15 -5.02 -20.91
N ILE A 386 -4.72 -5.49 -19.71
CA ILE A 386 -3.85 -4.75 -18.78
C ILE A 386 -2.84 -5.70 -18.18
N THR A 387 -1.75 -5.16 -17.61
CA THR A 387 -0.79 -6.03 -16.90
C THR A 387 -1.30 -6.46 -15.54
N ILE A 388 -0.86 -7.65 -15.08
CA ILE A 388 -1.14 -8.15 -13.73
C ILE A 388 -0.72 -7.14 -12.67
N HIS A 389 0.43 -6.46 -12.85
CA HIS A 389 0.88 -5.41 -11.94
C HIS A 389 -0.12 -4.25 -11.82
N LYS A 390 -0.60 -3.75 -12.97
CA LYS A 390 -1.57 -2.64 -12.99
C LYS A 390 -2.97 -3.03 -12.52
N SER A 391 -3.28 -4.33 -12.43
CA SER A 391 -4.53 -4.83 -11.87
C SER A 391 -4.52 -4.97 -10.34
N GLN A 392 -3.37 -4.73 -9.69
CA GLN A 392 -3.24 -4.82 -8.23
C GLN A 392 -4.21 -3.85 -7.56
N GLY A 393 -4.86 -4.28 -6.49
CA GLY A 393 -5.93 -3.52 -5.83
C GLY A 393 -7.31 -3.61 -6.49
N MET A 394 -7.40 -3.88 -7.80
CA MET A 394 -8.67 -3.94 -8.55
C MET A 394 -9.40 -5.26 -8.36
N THR A 395 -10.70 -5.27 -8.76
CA THR A 395 -11.57 -6.45 -8.69
C THR A 395 -12.48 -6.47 -9.91
N PHE A 396 -12.65 -7.65 -10.50
CA PHE A 396 -13.44 -7.84 -11.70
C PHE A 396 -14.31 -9.09 -11.56
N ASP A 397 -15.50 -9.05 -12.16
CA ASP A 397 -16.37 -10.22 -12.19
C ASP A 397 -15.91 -11.25 -13.22
N ASN A 398 -15.41 -10.79 -14.37
CA ASN A 398 -14.93 -11.63 -15.47
C ASN A 398 -13.53 -11.19 -15.92
N VAL A 399 -12.59 -12.14 -15.91
CA VAL A 399 -11.20 -11.91 -16.31
C VAL A 399 -10.68 -13.08 -17.11
N LYS A 400 -9.96 -12.77 -18.18
CA LYS A 400 -9.15 -13.72 -18.93
C LYS A 400 -7.68 -13.55 -18.51
N ILE A 401 -7.05 -14.61 -18.02
CA ILE A 401 -5.63 -14.60 -17.70
C ILE A 401 -4.85 -15.18 -18.87
N ASP A 402 -3.98 -14.37 -19.45
CA ASP A 402 -3.08 -14.80 -20.50
C ASP A 402 -1.86 -15.49 -19.92
N LEU A 403 -1.80 -16.79 -20.11
CA LEU A 403 -0.70 -17.68 -19.73
C LEU A 403 0.09 -18.22 -20.92
N SER A 404 -0.10 -17.66 -22.12
CA SER A 404 0.55 -18.13 -23.35
C SER A 404 2.09 -18.12 -23.22
N ARG A 405 2.66 -17.14 -22.54
CA ARG A 405 4.09 -17.01 -22.23
C ARG A 405 4.41 -17.39 -20.77
N GLY A 406 3.41 -17.86 -19.99
CA GLY A 406 3.53 -18.17 -18.59
C GLY A 406 3.64 -16.94 -17.68
N VAL A 407 4.09 -17.18 -16.43
CA VAL A 407 4.41 -16.15 -15.42
C VAL A 407 5.91 -16.19 -15.11
N PHE A 408 6.54 -15.05 -14.88
CA PHE A 408 7.99 -14.99 -14.69
C PHE A 408 8.42 -14.82 -13.22
N THR A 409 7.55 -14.25 -12.35
CA THR A 409 7.85 -14.11 -10.92
C THR A 409 6.84 -14.86 -10.04
N ALA A 410 7.29 -15.23 -8.85
CA ALA A 410 6.40 -15.76 -7.81
C ALA A 410 5.35 -14.72 -7.42
N GLY A 411 4.14 -15.20 -7.09
CA GLY A 411 3.02 -14.33 -6.71
C GLY A 411 2.20 -13.77 -7.87
N GLN A 412 2.72 -13.67 -9.11
CA GLN A 412 1.94 -13.14 -10.24
C GLN A 412 0.65 -13.92 -10.51
N LEU A 413 0.73 -15.27 -10.47
CA LEU A 413 -0.46 -16.11 -10.64
C LEU A 413 -1.49 -15.84 -9.54
N TYR A 414 -1.04 -15.77 -8.28
CA TYR A 414 -1.93 -15.43 -7.16
C TYR A 414 -2.57 -14.05 -7.34
N VAL A 415 -1.78 -13.03 -7.71
CA VAL A 415 -2.31 -11.68 -7.97
C VAL A 415 -3.36 -11.72 -9.06
N ALA A 416 -3.11 -12.37 -10.19
CA ALA A 416 -4.05 -12.47 -11.31
C ALA A 416 -5.35 -13.18 -10.91
N LEU A 417 -5.26 -14.36 -10.29
CA LEU A 417 -6.42 -15.13 -9.83
C LEU A 417 -7.22 -14.38 -8.76
N SER A 418 -6.55 -13.66 -7.86
CA SER A 418 -7.22 -12.89 -6.81
C SER A 418 -7.97 -11.65 -7.32
N ARG A 419 -7.86 -11.31 -8.61
CA ARG A 419 -8.64 -10.22 -9.24
C ARG A 419 -10.08 -10.61 -9.48
N VAL A 420 -10.37 -11.91 -9.63
CA VAL A 420 -11.69 -12.43 -9.94
C VAL A 420 -12.50 -12.66 -8.67
N THR A 421 -13.79 -12.34 -8.71
CA THR A 421 -14.70 -12.53 -7.57
C THR A 421 -15.13 -13.99 -7.37
N SER A 422 -15.13 -14.80 -8.44
CA SER A 422 -15.54 -16.21 -8.41
C SER A 422 -14.87 -17.03 -9.50
N LEU A 423 -14.83 -18.36 -9.32
CA LEU A 423 -14.30 -19.28 -10.32
C LEU A 423 -15.04 -19.22 -11.66
N LYS A 424 -16.33 -18.89 -11.63
CA LYS A 424 -17.15 -18.75 -12.87
C LYS A 424 -16.68 -17.61 -13.77
N GLY A 425 -16.12 -16.55 -13.21
CA GLY A 425 -15.62 -15.41 -13.97
C GLY A 425 -14.19 -15.58 -14.49
N LEU A 426 -13.54 -16.71 -14.18
CA LEU A 426 -12.17 -16.99 -14.62
C LEU A 426 -12.15 -17.62 -16.01
N ALA A 427 -11.38 -17.03 -16.95
CA ALA A 427 -10.99 -17.66 -18.19
C ALA A 427 -9.47 -17.74 -18.32
N LEU A 428 -8.94 -18.77 -18.97
CA LEU A 428 -7.50 -19.01 -19.13
C LEU A 428 -7.17 -19.24 -20.61
N THR A 429 -6.10 -18.60 -21.12
CA THR A 429 -5.61 -18.86 -22.49
C THR A 429 -4.81 -20.17 -22.60
N ALA A 430 -4.23 -20.61 -21.50
CA ALA A 430 -3.45 -21.84 -21.40
C ALA A 430 -3.54 -22.41 -19.98
N ALA A 431 -3.23 -23.68 -19.85
CA ALA A 431 -3.27 -24.36 -18.54
C ALA A 431 -2.27 -23.79 -17.54
N ILE A 432 -2.71 -23.63 -16.30
CA ILE A 432 -1.85 -23.37 -15.16
C ILE A 432 -0.98 -24.62 -14.92
N ARG A 433 0.32 -24.40 -14.77
CA ARG A 433 1.28 -25.44 -14.43
C ARG A 433 1.66 -25.35 -12.96
N ALA A 434 1.91 -26.48 -12.32
CA ALA A 434 2.39 -26.51 -10.92
C ALA A 434 3.64 -25.64 -10.70
N SER A 435 4.53 -25.54 -11.72
CA SER A 435 5.73 -24.70 -11.67
C SER A 435 5.47 -23.19 -11.59
N TYR A 436 4.23 -22.74 -11.83
CA TYR A 436 3.82 -21.33 -11.64
C TYR A 436 3.51 -21.01 -10.17
N ILE A 437 3.23 -22.04 -9.36
CA ILE A 437 2.96 -21.94 -7.92
C ILE A 437 4.27 -22.21 -7.20
N ARG A 438 4.99 -21.14 -6.89
CA ARG A 438 6.32 -21.23 -6.26
C ARG A 438 6.20 -20.93 -4.78
N PRO A 439 6.71 -21.80 -3.89
CA PRO A 439 6.76 -21.51 -2.47
C PRO A 439 7.69 -20.32 -2.22
N LYS A 440 7.29 -19.48 -1.27
CA LYS A 440 8.09 -18.35 -0.78
C LYS A 440 8.55 -18.69 0.64
N ASP A 441 9.58 -19.53 0.78
CA ASP A 441 9.98 -20.12 2.05
C ASP A 441 10.41 -19.07 3.09
N GLU A 442 11.14 -18.03 2.69
CA GLU A 442 11.53 -16.94 3.57
C GLU A 442 10.29 -16.20 4.11
N ILE A 443 9.30 -15.94 3.26
CA ILE A 443 8.02 -15.35 3.67
C ILE A 443 7.27 -16.29 4.60
N ASN A 444 7.20 -17.59 4.26
CA ASN A 444 6.52 -18.59 5.10
C ASN A 444 7.18 -18.69 6.49
N GLN A 445 8.51 -18.57 6.58
CA GLN A 445 9.23 -18.54 7.85
C GLN A 445 8.94 -17.25 8.64
N PHE A 446 9.02 -16.10 8.00
CA PHE A 446 8.68 -14.81 8.61
C PHE A 446 7.24 -14.79 9.09
N MET A 447 6.30 -15.31 8.29
CA MET A 447 4.88 -15.37 8.64
C MET A 447 4.55 -16.36 9.77
N LYS A 448 5.43 -17.25 10.15
CA LYS A 448 5.29 -18.11 11.36
C LYS A 448 5.69 -17.41 12.65
N GLN A 449 6.46 -16.32 12.55
CA GLN A 449 6.93 -15.57 13.71
C GLN A 449 5.87 -14.55 14.17
N ASN A 450 5.84 -14.27 15.48
CA ASN A 450 5.16 -13.11 16.09
C ASN A 450 3.66 -12.93 15.83
N THR A 451 2.87 -13.99 15.88
CA THR A 451 1.41 -13.96 15.72
C THR A 451 0.62 -14.03 17.02
N ASN A 452 1.27 -13.97 18.16
CA ASN A 452 0.57 -14.16 19.42
C ASN A 452 -0.22 -12.91 19.81
N GLU A 453 -1.56 -12.99 19.66
CA GLU A 453 -2.51 -11.93 20.06
C GLU A 453 -2.32 -11.51 21.53
N HIS A 454 -1.96 -12.44 22.40
CA HIS A 454 -1.74 -12.17 23.82
C HIS A 454 -0.52 -11.24 24.02
N ILE A 455 0.56 -11.44 23.26
CA ILE A 455 1.75 -10.57 23.32
C ILE A 455 1.39 -9.16 22.88
N ILE A 456 0.61 -9.03 21.80
CA ILE A 456 0.16 -7.73 21.30
C ILE A 456 -0.73 -7.03 22.34
N LYS A 457 -1.68 -7.76 22.96
CA LYS A 457 -2.55 -7.21 24.00
C LYS A 457 -1.78 -6.75 25.24
N ASN A 458 -0.75 -7.49 25.64
CA ASN A 458 0.13 -7.08 26.73
C ASN A 458 0.88 -5.78 26.37
N ALA A 459 1.44 -5.72 25.18
CA ALA A 459 2.11 -4.51 24.71
C ALA A 459 1.17 -3.28 24.66
N ILE A 460 -0.08 -3.47 24.22
CA ILE A 460 -1.10 -2.41 24.25
C ILE A 460 -1.41 -1.99 25.70
N THR A 461 -1.61 -2.95 26.59
CA THR A 461 -1.93 -2.69 28.00
C THR A 461 -0.80 -1.91 28.68
N ASP A 462 0.44 -2.33 28.43
CA ASP A 462 1.63 -1.67 28.97
C ASP A 462 1.74 -0.20 28.53
N ASN A 463 1.31 0.13 27.33
CA ASN A 463 1.39 1.47 26.78
C ASN A 463 0.13 2.33 27.03
N LYS A 464 -1.03 1.73 27.25
CA LYS A 464 -2.32 2.45 27.35
C LYS A 464 -2.35 3.45 28.49
N THR A 465 -1.90 3.06 29.67
CA THR A 465 -1.88 3.93 30.86
C THR A 465 -1.08 5.20 30.61
N TYR A 466 0.07 5.05 29.94
CA TYR A 466 0.91 6.15 29.54
C TYR A 466 0.20 7.11 28.55
N PHE A 467 -0.39 6.58 27.48
CA PHE A 467 -1.09 7.40 26.49
C PHE A 467 -2.33 8.07 27.07
N ASP A 468 -3.10 7.39 27.93
CA ASP A 468 -4.26 7.97 28.60
C ASP A 468 -3.88 9.16 29.48
N ALA A 469 -2.75 9.05 30.19
CA ALA A 469 -2.21 10.14 31.00
C ALA A 469 -1.79 11.34 30.15
N LEU A 470 -1.08 11.09 29.04
CA LEU A 470 -0.66 12.13 28.10
C LEU A 470 -1.87 12.87 27.48
N TYR A 471 -2.89 12.15 27.03
CA TYR A 471 -4.09 12.76 26.46
C TYR A 471 -4.85 13.64 27.47
N LYS A 472 -4.76 13.32 28.76
CA LYS A 472 -5.34 14.11 29.84
C LYS A 472 -4.43 15.25 30.31
N GLN A 473 -3.22 15.36 29.72
CA GLN A 473 -2.17 16.28 30.17
C GLN A 473 -1.73 16.03 31.62
N ASP A 474 -1.89 14.81 32.10
CA ASP A 474 -1.43 14.35 33.41
C ASP A 474 0.00 13.82 33.28
N TYR A 475 0.93 14.73 33.16
CA TYR A 475 2.34 14.42 32.94
C TYR A 475 3.00 13.75 34.13
N ASP A 476 2.55 14.02 35.34
CA ASP A 476 3.06 13.38 36.56
C ASP A 476 2.73 11.88 36.56
N SER A 477 1.50 11.52 36.28
CA SER A 477 1.08 10.12 36.14
C SER A 477 1.77 9.41 34.96
N ALA A 478 2.00 10.13 33.85
CA ALA A 478 2.74 9.57 32.72
C ALA A 478 4.20 9.27 33.09
N MET A 479 4.88 10.18 33.77
CA MET A 479 6.27 10.01 34.23
C MET A 479 6.40 8.90 35.29
N GLU A 480 5.47 8.82 36.24
CA GLU A 480 5.44 7.76 37.24
C GLU A 480 5.32 6.38 36.58
N TYR A 481 4.37 6.23 35.66
CA TYR A 481 4.19 4.99 34.90
C TYR A 481 5.45 4.57 34.14
N ILE A 482 6.05 5.50 33.39
CA ILE A 482 7.25 5.22 32.59
C ILE A 482 8.41 4.83 33.52
N THR A 483 8.57 5.50 34.65
CA THR A 483 9.63 5.22 35.62
C THR A 483 9.52 3.79 36.16
N ILE A 484 8.30 3.33 36.49
CA ILE A 484 8.04 1.95 36.92
C ILE A 484 8.43 0.96 35.81
N GLN A 485 7.97 1.21 34.58
CA GLN A 485 8.26 0.33 33.44
C GLN A 485 9.77 0.28 33.10
N LEU A 486 10.47 1.41 33.19
CA LEU A 486 11.91 1.50 33.00
C LEU A 486 12.64 0.65 34.03
N ARG A 487 12.28 0.79 35.32
CA ARG A 487 12.85 0.00 36.42
C ARG A 487 12.64 -1.50 36.20
N ASP A 488 11.44 -1.93 35.83
CA ASP A 488 11.11 -3.33 35.61
C ASP A 488 11.89 -3.89 34.40
N ALA A 489 12.06 -3.09 33.34
CA ALA A 489 12.85 -3.46 32.18
C ALA A 489 14.35 -3.64 32.52
N ILE A 490 14.91 -2.76 33.34
CA ILE A 490 16.30 -2.87 33.83
C ILE A 490 16.45 -4.12 34.70
N LEU A 491 15.58 -4.34 35.67
CA LEU A 491 15.63 -5.50 36.58
C LEU A 491 15.47 -6.84 35.83
N SER A 492 14.68 -6.86 34.77
CA SER A 492 14.52 -8.04 33.91
C SER A 492 15.61 -8.17 32.83
N GLN A 493 16.61 -7.30 32.82
CA GLN A 493 17.69 -7.23 31.82
C GLN A 493 17.20 -7.08 30.39
N ASN A 494 15.99 -6.55 30.20
CA ASN A 494 15.45 -6.22 28.87
C ASN A 494 15.90 -4.82 28.45
N MET A 495 17.12 -4.73 27.92
CA MET A 495 17.74 -3.44 27.58
C MET A 495 17.01 -2.69 26.46
N GLU A 496 16.39 -3.39 25.52
CA GLU A 496 15.59 -2.74 24.44
C GLU A 496 14.38 -2.01 25.02
N ARG A 497 13.65 -2.67 25.92
CA ARG A 497 12.50 -2.08 26.62
C ARG A 497 12.94 -0.97 27.57
N ALA A 498 14.05 -1.15 28.28
CA ALA A 498 14.60 -0.12 29.14
C ALA A 498 14.96 1.14 28.35
N TYR A 499 15.57 0.98 27.18
CA TYR A 499 15.92 2.10 26.31
C TYR A 499 14.68 2.84 25.78
N LEU A 500 13.64 2.11 25.40
CA LEU A 500 12.36 2.69 24.99
C LEU A 500 11.77 3.57 26.09
N PHE A 501 11.64 3.05 27.31
CA PHE A 501 11.06 3.79 28.42
C PHE A 501 11.93 4.96 28.88
N ALA A 502 13.26 4.84 28.82
CA ALA A 502 14.15 5.97 29.13
C ALA A 502 13.91 7.15 28.17
N ASN A 503 13.73 6.90 26.89
CA ASN A 503 13.44 7.96 25.92
C ASN A 503 12.05 8.55 26.11
N GLN A 504 11.02 7.72 26.37
CA GLN A 504 9.69 8.22 26.70
C GLN A 504 9.70 9.12 27.94
N LEU A 505 10.46 8.75 28.96
CA LEU A 505 10.62 9.57 30.17
C LEU A 505 11.27 10.91 29.85
N MET A 506 12.30 10.91 29.00
CA MET A 506 12.96 12.14 28.54
C MET A 506 11.97 13.05 27.80
N ASP A 507 11.20 12.50 26.86
CA ASP A 507 10.23 13.25 26.07
C ASP A 507 9.19 13.94 26.97
N VAL A 508 8.63 13.22 27.94
CA VAL A 508 7.65 13.78 28.87
C VAL A 508 8.27 14.82 29.80
N ALA A 509 9.48 14.58 30.33
CA ALA A 509 10.13 15.47 31.27
C ALA A 509 10.57 16.81 30.67
N TYR A 510 11.03 16.81 29.43
CA TYR A 510 11.58 18.02 28.79
C TYR A 510 10.63 18.72 27.84
N ASN A 511 9.62 18.02 27.31
CA ASN A 511 8.67 18.58 26.35
C ASN A 511 7.28 17.96 26.44
N PRO A 512 6.55 18.09 27.54
CA PRO A 512 5.27 17.43 27.74
C PRO A 512 4.19 17.86 26.71
N GLU A 513 4.19 19.12 26.26
CA GLU A 513 3.27 19.58 25.22
C GLU A 513 3.65 19.10 23.81
N LEU A 514 4.94 18.83 23.58
CA LEU A 514 5.50 18.42 22.30
C LEU A 514 5.39 16.93 22.06
N PHE A 515 5.27 16.12 23.09
CA PHE A 515 5.06 14.69 22.96
C PHE A 515 3.74 14.38 22.22
N LEU A 516 2.69 15.17 22.47
CA LEU A 516 1.43 15.07 21.74
C LEU A 516 1.49 15.63 20.32
N LEU A 517 2.50 16.43 20.00
CA LEU A 517 2.60 17.18 18.74
C LEU A 517 3.89 16.88 17.95
N HIS A 518 4.79 16.05 18.47
CA HIS A 518 6.10 15.77 17.87
C HIS A 518 6.75 16.99 17.22
N SER A 519 7.10 18.02 18.01
CA SER A 519 7.66 19.22 17.42
C SER A 519 9.02 19.61 17.97
N LEU A 520 9.87 19.87 17.16
CA LEU A 520 10.72 20.97 16.71
C LEU A 520 11.82 21.52 17.64
N ASP A 521 11.81 21.39 18.95
CA ASP A 521 12.78 22.08 19.80
C ASP A 521 13.72 21.18 20.64
N CYS A 522 13.87 19.90 20.32
CA CYS A 522 14.97 19.08 20.84
C CYS A 522 16.36 19.53 20.37
N GLN A 523 16.54 20.81 20.08
CA GLN A 523 17.83 21.37 19.63
C GLN A 523 18.92 21.42 20.70
N TYR A 524 18.66 21.00 21.94
CA TYR A 524 19.58 21.35 23.06
C TYR A 524 20.18 20.22 23.87
N LEU A 525 20.01 18.96 23.55
CA LEU A 525 20.65 17.89 24.30
C LEU A 525 21.51 16.98 23.42
N GLY A 526 22.80 17.20 23.42
CA GLY A 526 23.76 16.26 22.89
C GLY A 526 23.54 14.88 23.54
N ALA A 527 23.09 13.92 22.74
CA ALA A 527 22.59 12.61 23.17
C ALA A 527 23.58 11.77 24.06
N SER A 528 24.86 12.12 24.12
CA SER A 528 25.86 11.33 24.82
C SER A 528 25.96 11.58 26.34
N ASN A 529 25.58 12.75 26.83
CA ASN A 529 25.73 13.09 28.26
C ASN A 529 24.46 12.87 29.09
N SER A 530 23.28 12.95 28.49
CA SER A 530 22.01 12.81 29.21
C SER A 530 21.64 11.36 29.52
N GLN A 531 22.02 10.40 28.65
CA GLN A 531 21.77 8.96 28.88
C GLN A 531 22.53 8.43 30.12
N SER A 532 23.79 8.83 30.30
CA SER A 532 24.57 8.43 31.47
C SER A 532 24.09 9.11 32.75
N MET A 533 23.56 10.34 32.69
CA MET A 533 22.98 11.04 33.85
C MET A 533 21.66 10.41 34.31
N LEU A 534 20.77 9.99 33.38
CA LEU A 534 19.51 9.38 33.75
C LEU A 534 19.69 7.98 34.34
N ILE A 535 20.59 7.17 33.77
CA ILE A 535 20.96 5.85 34.32
C ILE A 535 21.59 6.00 35.71
N ASN A 536 22.46 6.98 35.91
CA ASN A 536 23.09 7.25 37.22
C ASN A 536 22.12 7.87 38.25
N ALA A 537 21.02 8.49 37.84
CA ALA A 537 20.00 9.01 38.76
C ALA A 537 18.97 7.97 39.18
N ILE A 538 18.88 6.84 38.46
CA ILE A 538 17.90 5.75 38.68
C ILE A 538 18.58 4.57 39.43
N ILE A 539 19.88 4.40 39.31
CA ILE A 539 20.70 3.49 40.12
C ILE A 539 21.07 4.17 41.46
#